data_5954d0f4e5ddad8c5aa176b908f6af16
#
_entry.id   5954d0f4e5ddad8c5aa176b908f6af16
#
_cell.length_a   1.000
_cell.length_b   1.000
_cell.length_c   1.000
_cell.angle_alpha   90.00
_cell.angle_beta   90.00
_cell.angle_gamma   90.00
#
_symmetry.space_group_name_H-M   'P 1'
#
loop_
_entity.id
_entity.type
_entity.pdbx_description
1 polymer ?
#
loop_
_entity_poly.entity_id
_entity_poly.type
_entity_poly.pdbx_seq_one_letter_code
_entity_poly.pdbx_strand_id
1 'polypeptide(L)'
;HCQIGKEEGYFDLKEVVNGICTKLINRHPHVFNNVDLDMSQFEKTWEELKRDEKGETSITSGLKRIPNHLPALIKAEKIQHKAALIGFDWDDIKDVFEKIEEEYKELLDECKQGNIKYIKEELGDLLFSIVNLARFLHIDSEEALNLTNQKFINRFEFMEENASKLHKKLEDLTLDQMEELWQSAK
;
A
#
# COMPACT_ATOMS: atom_id res chain seq x y z
N HIS A 1 3.58 -13.69 22.89
CA HIS A 1 3.85 -14.86 22.02
C HIS A 1 5.06 -15.67 22.51
N CYS A 2 6.24 -15.06 22.79
CA CYS A 2 7.41 -15.82 23.25
C CYS A 2 7.18 -16.57 24.57
N GLN A 3 6.41 -16.01 25.51
CA GLN A 3 6.06 -16.68 26.76
C GLN A 3 5.18 -17.92 26.51
N ILE A 4 4.16 -17.78 25.66
CA ILE A 4 3.29 -18.90 25.26
C ILE A 4 4.11 -19.98 24.56
N GLY A 5 4.95 -19.59 23.59
CA GLY A 5 5.81 -20.54 22.87
C GLY A 5 6.76 -21.29 23.78
N LYS A 6 7.28 -20.63 24.83
CA LYS A 6 8.15 -21.28 25.86
C LYS A 6 7.36 -22.25 26.72
N GLU A 7 6.16 -21.89 27.16
CA GLU A 7 5.30 -22.74 27.97
C GLU A 7 4.85 -24.00 27.21
N GLU A 8 4.62 -23.86 25.90
CA GLU A 8 4.26 -24.96 25.01
C GLU A 8 5.48 -25.75 24.48
N GLY A 9 6.72 -25.31 24.78
CA GLY A 9 7.96 -25.99 24.37
C GLY A 9 8.35 -25.83 22.93
N TYR A 10 7.83 -24.82 22.22
CA TYR A 10 8.15 -24.58 20.80
C TYR A 10 9.37 -23.70 20.61
N PHE A 11 9.45 -22.56 21.31
CA PHE A 11 10.56 -21.59 21.21
C PHE A 11 10.55 -20.62 22.39
N ASP A 12 11.71 -20.03 22.67
CA ASP A 12 11.85 -18.99 23.69
C ASP A 12 12.29 -17.63 23.07
N LEU A 13 12.36 -16.59 23.92
CA LEU A 13 12.79 -15.26 23.51
C LEU A 13 14.21 -15.27 22.96
N LYS A 14 15.12 -16.09 23.50
CA LYS A 14 16.52 -16.20 23.07
C LYS A 14 16.60 -16.72 21.64
N GLU A 15 15.81 -17.72 21.29
CA GLU A 15 15.76 -18.29 19.94
C GLU A 15 15.21 -17.27 18.94
N VAL A 16 14.18 -16.51 19.30
CA VAL A 16 13.64 -15.43 18.47
C VAL A 16 14.70 -14.35 18.24
N VAL A 17 15.37 -13.87 19.29
CA VAL A 17 16.42 -12.85 19.19
C VAL A 17 17.60 -13.36 18.35
N ASN A 18 18.06 -14.57 18.58
CA ASN A 18 19.14 -15.17 17.77
C ASN A 18 18.75 -15.28 16.30
N GLY A 19 17.52 -15.68 16.00
CA GLY A 19 17.00 -15.73 14.64
C GLY A 19 16.98 -14.36 13.94
N ILE A 20 16.60 -13.30 14.66
CA ILE A 20 16.62 -11.93 14.15
C ILE A 20 18.07 -11.47 13.93
N CYS A 21 18.98 -11.68 14.90
CA CYS A 21 20.38 -11.30 14.77
C CYS A 21 21.04 -11.99 13.57
N THR A 22 20.83 -13.30 13.41
CA THR A 22 21.36 -14.05 12.25
C THR A 22 20.85 -13.47 10.92
N LYS A 23 19.56 -13.17 10.83
CA LYS A 23 18.98 -12.55 9.63
C LYS A 23 19.60 -11.18 9.34
N LEU A 24 19.78 -10.33 10.35
CA LEU A 24 20.36 -9.01 10.18
C LEU A 24 21.83 -9.10 9.73
N ILE A 25 22.62 -9.99 10.35
CA ILE A 25 24.02 -10.21 9.97
C ILE A 25 24.12 -10.68 8.52
N ASN A 26 23.33 -11.66 8.13
CA ASN A 26 23.35 -12.22 6.78
C ASN A 26 22.93 -11.21 5.71
N ARG A 27 21.97 -10.32 6.04
CA ARG A 27 21.44 -9.33 5.10
C ARG A 27 22.24 -8.03 5.03
N HIS A 28 23.21 -7.84 5.91
CA HIS A 28 24.08 -6.66 5.93
C HIS A 28 25.56 -7.07 5.80
N PRO A 29 25.96 -7.79 4.72
CA PRO A 29 27.33 -8.25 4.55
C PRO A 29 28.32 -7.09 4.45
N HIS A 30 27.89 -5.93 3.99
CA HIS A 30 28.71 -4.70 3.95
C HIS A 30 29.08 -4.18 5.36
N VAL A 31 28.27 -4.48 6.39
CA VAL A 31 28.55 -4.08 7.77
C VAL A 31 29.36 -5.14 8.51
N PHE A 32 29.02 -6.42 8.33
CA PHE A 32 29.54 -7.50 9.16
C PHE A 32 30.66 -8.32 8.48
N ASN A 33 30.73 -8.32 7.15
CA ASN A 33 31.65 -9.15 6.38
C ASN A 33 32.62 -8.35 5.50
N ASN A 34 32.73 -7.03 5.69
CA ASN A 34 33.59 -6.13 4.90
C ASN A 34 33.41 -6.28 3.37
N VAL A 35 32.21 -6.58 2.92
CA VAL A 35 31.86 -6.61 1.50
C VAL A 35 31.62 -5.18 1.04
N ASP A 36 32.39 -4.74 0.04
CA ASP A 36 32.13 -3.43 -0.57
C ASP A 36 30.83 -3.50 -1.37
N LEU A 37 29.81 -2.76 -0.94
CA LEU A 37 28.50 -2.73 -1.56
C LEU A 37 28.20 -1.31 -2.01
N ASP A 38 27.89 -1.16 -3.29
CA ASP A 38 27.34 0.09 -3.80
C ASP A 38 25.97 0.32 -3.15
N MET A 39 25.85 1.42 -2.39
CA MET A 39 24.64 1.78 -1.69
C MET A 39 23.45 2.00 -2.64
N SER A 40 23.69 2.33 -3.91
CA SER A 40 22.65 2.42 -4.93
C SER A 40 22.00 1.07 -5.26
N GLN A 41 22.70 -0.04 -4.99
CA GLN A 41 22.23 -1.40 -5.23
C GLN A 41 21.82 -2.13 -3.93
N PHE A 42 21.91 -1.45 -2.79
CA PHE A 42 21.67 -2.06 -1.48
C PHE A 42 20.32 -2.77 -1.41
N GLU A 43 19.26 -2.10 -1.83
CA GLU A 43 17.90 -2.63 -1.74
C GLU A 43 17.69 -3.87 -2.60
N LYS A 44 18.25 -3.86 -3.82
CA LYS A 44 18.22 -5.02 -4.72
C LYS A 44 18.98 -6.21 -4.12
N THR A 45 20.18 -5.99 -3.64
CA THR A 45 21.01 -7.02 -3.00
C THR A 45 20.33 -7.60 -1.76
N TRP A 46 19.69 -6.75 -0.95
CA TRP A 46 18.97 -7.17 0.24
C TRP A 46 17.73 -8.03 -0.08
N GLU A 47 16.98 -7.70 -1.11
CA GLU A 47 15.88 -8.55 -1.58
C GLU A 47 16.37 -9.86 -2.19
N GLU A 48 17.52 -9.88 -2.88
CA GLU A 48 18.14 -11.10 -3.37
C GLU A 48 18.52 -12.04 -2.20
N LEU A 49 19.20 -11.53 -1.18
CA LEU A 49 19.53 -12.29 0.03
C LEU A 49 18.29 -12.83 0.75
N LYS A 50 17.20 -12.03 0.82
CA LYS A 50 15.92 -12.49 1.36
C LYS A 50 15.28 -13.62 0.53
N ARG A 51 15.44 -13.57 -0.79
CA ARG A 51 14.93 -14.61 -1.69
C ARG A 51 15.69 -15.91 -1.46
N ASP A 52 17.01 -15.85 -1.37
CA ASP A 52 17.87 -17.02 -1.12
C ASP A 52 17.56 -17.67 0.23
N GLU A 53 17.47 -16.89 1.32
CA GLU A 53 17.08 -17.39 2.64
C GLU A 53 15.71 -18.11 2.64
N LYS A 54 14.78 -17.65 1.81
CA LYS A 54 13.44 -18.21 1.73
C LYS A 54 13.33 -19.36 0.71
N GLY A 55 14.40 -19.66 -0.03
CA GLY A 55 14.38 -20.63 -1.11
C GLY A 55 13.37 -20.26 -2.20
N GLU A 56 13.28 -18.98 -2.55
CA GLU A 56 12.40 -18.50 -3.61
C GLU A 56 13.02 -18.83 -4.98
N THR A 57 12.40 -19.74 -5.70
CA THR A 57 12.91 -20.27 -6.99
C THR A 57 12.55 -19.39 -8.19
N SER A 58 11.62 -18.43 -8.01
CA SER A 58 11.19 -17.53 -9.07
C SER A 58 10.64 -16.21 -8.50
N ILE A 59 10.59 -15.18 -9.33
CA ILE A 59 9.96 -13.90 -8.98
C ILE A 59 8.50 -14.11 -8.56
N THR A 60 7.75 -14.90 -9.34
CA THR A 60 6.35 -15.21 -9.04
C THR A 60 6.18 -15.90 -7.68
N SER A 61 7.13 -16.76 -7.26
CA SER A 61 7.09 -17.38 -5.94
C SER A 61 7.24 -16.34 -4.83
N GLY A 62 8.08 -15.32 -5.04
CA GLY A 62 8.24 -14.18 -4.15
C GLY A 62 6.98 -13.29 -4.07
N LEU A 63 6.31 -13.05 -5.21
CA LEU A 63 5.04 -12.31 -5.25
C LEU A 63 3.92 -13.06 -4.52
N LYS A 64 3.78 -14.37 -4.74
CA LYS A 64 2.77 -15.21 -4.07
C LYS A 64 2.97 -15.33 -2.56
N ARG A 65 4.17 -15.10 -2.05
CA ARG A 65 4.48 -15.09 -0.61
C ARG A 65 4.13 -13.78 0.11
N ILE A 66 3.73 -12.74 -0.62
CA ILE A 66 3.22 -11.51 0.00
C ILE A 66 1.95 -11.91 0.79
N PRO A 67 1.89 -11.59 2.10
CA PRO A 67 0.81 -12.07 2.95
C PRO A 67 -0.56 -11.59 2.48
N ASN A 68 -1.53 -12.50 2.42
CA ASN A 68 -2.89 -12.20 1.95
C ASN A 68 -3.72 -11.34 2.91
N HIS A 69 -3.29 -11.24 4.18
CA HIS A 69 -3.97 -10.44 5.19
C HIS A 69 -3.56 -8.96 5.20
N LEU A 70 -2.63 -8.55 4.33
CA LEU A 70 -2.27 -7.13 4.19
C LEU A 70 -3.42 -6.34 3.58
N PRO A 71 -3.60 -5.05 3.97
CA PRO A 71 -4.45 -4.12 3.25
C PRO A 71 -4.12 -4.11 1.75
N ALA A 72 -5.14 -3.90 0.92
CA ALA A 72 -4.98 -4.10 -0.53
C ALA A 72 -3.99 -3.13 -1.16
N LEU A 73 -3.95 -1.87 -0.70
CA LEU A 73 -3.02 -0.87 -1.22
C LEU A 73 -1.58 -1.23 -0.85
N ILE A 74 -1.31 -1.61 0.40
CA ILE A 74 0.02 -2.08 0.85
C ILE A 74 0.44 -3.33 0.07
N LYS A 75 -0.48 -4.25 -0.20
CA LYS A 75 -0.18 -5.46 -0.97
C LYS A 75 0.18 -5.12 -2.41
N ALA A 76 -0.57 -4.22 -3.06
CA ALA A 76 -0.30 -3.74 -4.41
C ALA A 76 1.08 -3.08 -4.51
N GLU A 77 1.40 -2.16 -3.59
CA GLU A 77 2.71 -1.51 -3.51
C GLU A 77 3.86 -2.52 -3.40
N LYS A 78 3.73 -3.52 -2.51
CA LYS A 78 4.75 -4.58 -2.36
C LYS A 78 4.94 -5.43 -3.62
N ILE A 79 3.86 -5.69 -4.36
CA ILE A 79 3.93 -6.40 -5.63
C ILE A 79 4.70 -5.56 -6.66
N GLN A 80 4.33 -4.30 -6.81
CA GLN A 80 4.94 -3.37 -7.74
C GLN A 80 6.41 -3.11 -7.40
N HIS A 81 6.72 -2.90 -6.13
CA HIS A 81 8.09 -2.73 -5.66
C HIS A 81 8.97 -3.94 -6.03
N LYS A 82 8.49 -5.17 -5.82
CA LYS A 82 9.23 -6.38 -6.22
C LYS A 82 9.40 -6.50 -7.74
N ALA A 83 8.45 -6.02 -8.52
CA ALA A 83 8.55 -5.97 -9.98
C ALA A 83 9.58 -4.91 -10.42
N ALA A 84 9.59 -3.73 -9.80
CA ALA A 84 10.55 -2.67 -10.07
C ALA A 84 12.01 -3.10 -9.82
N LEU A 85 12.27 -3.87 -8.75
CA LEU A 85 13.63 -4.35 -8.42
C LEU A 85 14.27 -5.24 -9.50
N ILE A 86 13.46 -5.86 -10.35
CA ILE A 86 13.95 -6.66 -11.49
C ILE A 86 13.96 -5.88 -12.81
N GLY A 87 13.70 -4.57 -12.76
CA GLY A 87 13.67 -3.70 -13.94
C GLY A 87 12.30 -3.64 -14.64
N PHE A 88 11.24 -4.18 -14.05
CA PHE A 88 9.88 -4.01 -14.56
C PHE A 88 9.24 -2.78 -13.89
N ASP A 89 9.64 -1.61 -14.37
CA ASP A 89 9.17 -0.30 -13.88
C ASP A 89 9.16 0.73 -15.02
N TRP A 90 8.49 1.84 -14.79
CA TRP A 90 8.48 2.99 -15.68
C TRP A 90 9.74 3.85 -15.48
N ASP A 91 10.26 4.42 -16.56
CA ASP A 91 11.41 5.33 -16.50
C ASP A 91 11.01 6.78 -16.18
N ASP A 92 9.81 7.19 -16.57
CA ASP A 92 9.32 8.57 -16.39
C ASP A 92 7.92 8.55 -15.71
N ILE A 93 7.71 9.53 -14.85
CA ILE A 93 6.42 9.75 -14.18
C ILE A 93 5.28 10.00 -15.18
N LYS A 94 5.58 10.53 -16.36
CA LYS A 94 4.59 10.76 -17.43
C LYS A 94 3.96 9.45 -17.88
N ASP A 95 4.76 8.39 -18.04
CA ASP A 95 4.26 7.09 -18.45
C ASP A 95 3.30 6.52 -17.39
N VAL A 96 3.58 6.80 -16.10
CA VAL A 96 2.68 6.42 -15.00
C VAL A 96 1.34 7.17 -15.09
N PHE A 97 1.36 8.46 -15.40
CA PHE A 97 0.12 9.24 -15.60
C PHE A 97 -0.63 8.78 -16.85
N GLU A 98 0.07 8.51 -17.96
CA GLU A 98 -0.54 7.97 -19.17
C GLU A 98 -1.27 6.65 -18.91
N LYS A 99 -0.67 5.78 -18.09
CA LYS A 99 -1.31 4.51 -17.69
C LYS A 99 -2.57 4.75 -16.84
N ILE A 100 -2.56 5.71 -15.92
CA ILE A 100 -3.76 6.05 -15.14
C ILE A 100 -4.88 6.56 -16.06
N GLU A 101 -4.55 7.38 -17.06
CA GLU A 101 -5.54 7.87 -18.03
C GLU A 101 -6.10 6.73 -18.92
N GLU A 102 -5.27 5.76 -19.26
CA GLU A 102 -5.68 4.56 -20.00
C GLU A 102 -6.70 3.77 -19.19
N GLU A 103 -6.36 3.37 -17.95
CA GLU A 103 -7.25 2.60 -17.06
C GLU A 103 -8.56 3.35 -16.75
N TYR A 104 -8.47 4.68 -16.60
CA TYR A 104 -9.68 5.49 -16.43
C TYR A 104 -10.60 5.46 -17.66
N LYS A 105 -10.05 5.50 -18.87
CA LYS A 105 -10.83 5.40 -20.11
C LYS A 105 -11.47 4.02 -20.27
N GLU A 106 -10.73 2.96 -19.98
CA GLU A 106 -11.22 1.59 -20.02
C GLU A 106 -12.37 1.38 -19.04
N LEU A 107 -12.22 1.87 -17.80
CA LEU A 107 -13.29 1.87 -16.81
C LEU A 107 -14.54 2.62 -17.31
N LEU A 108 -14.39 3.81 -17.92
CA LEU A 108 -15.51 4.56 -18.47
C LEU A 108 -16.23 3.80 -19.59
N ASP A 109 -15.49 3.10 -20.44
CA ASP A 109 -16.06 2.36 -21.56
C ASP A 109 -16.81 1.12 -21.07
N GLU A 110 -16.30 0.42 -20.08
CA GLU A 110 -17.01 -0.69 -19.45
C GLU A 110 -18.28 -0.21 -18.68
N CYS A 111 -18.21 0.95 -18.05
CA CYS A 111 -19.38 1.57 -17.42
C CYS A 111 -20.52 1.85 -18.44
N LYS A 112 -20.19 2.29 -19.66
CA LYS A 112 -21.17 2.49 -20.75
C LYS A 112 -21.80 1.18 -21.22
N GLN A 113 -21.04 0.10 -21.21
CA GLN A 113 -21.51 -1.24 -21.59
C GLN A 113 -22.35 -1.90 -20.48
N GLY A 114 -22.15 -1.49 -19.22
CA GLY A 114 -22.91 -1.96 -18.07
C GLY A 114 -22.51 -3.37 -17.57
N ASN A 115 -21.36 -3.89 -17.98
CA ASN A 115 -20.90 -5.19 -17.54
C ASN A 115 -20.16 -5.08 -16.19
N ILE A 116 -20.85 -5.39 -15.12
CA ILE A 116 -20.34 -5.27 -13.74
C ILE A 116 -19.03 -6.05 -13.52
N LYS A 117 -18.84 -7.18 -14.19
CA LYS A 117 -17.63 -7.97 -14.05
C LYS A 117 -16.41 -7.17 -14.55
N TYR A 118 -16.48 -6.64 -15.77
CA TYR A 118 -15.40 -5.85 -16.35
C TYR A 118 -15.23 -4.50 -15.66
N ILE A 119 -16.31 -3.81 -15.29
CA ILE A 119 -16.23 -2.60 -14.47
C ILE A 119 -15.41 -2.84 -13.18
N LYS A 120 -15.58 -4.01 -12.54
CA LYS A 120 -14.80 -4.35 -11.34
C LYS A 120 -13.33 -4.61 -11.65
N GLU A 121 -13.03 -5.23 -12.79
CA GLU A 121 -11.67 -5.49 -13.25
C GLU A 121 -10.96 -4.14 -13.50
N GLU A 122 -11.52 -3.28 -14.35
CA GLU A 122 -10.95 -1.96 -14.68
C GLU A 122 -10.82 -1.02 -13.47
N LEU A 123 -11.80 -1.05 -12.56
CA LEU A 123 -11.68 -0.30 -11.31
C LEU A 123 -10.48 -0.80 -10.47
N GLY A 124 -10.22 -2.10 -10.47
CA GLY A 124 -9.07 -2.69 -9.81
C GLY A 124 -7.75 -2.23 -10.46
N ASP A 125 -7.68 -2.18 -11.78
CA ASP A 125 -6.51 -1.79 -12.54
C ASP A 125 -6.23 -0.28 -12.38
N LEU A 126 -7.26 0.56 -12.36
CA LEU A 126 -7.15 1.98 -12.03
C LEU A 126 -6.61 2.19 -10.60
N LEU A 127 -7.12 1.47 -9.60
CA LEU A 127 -6.60 1.56 -8.23
C LEU A 127 -5.15 1.09 -8.15
N PHE A 128 -4.79 0.05 -8.88
CA PHE A 128 -3.42 -0.46 -8.94
C PHE A 128 -2.47 0.55 -9.58
N SER A 129 -2.88 1.23 -10.66
CA SER A 129 -2.08 2.28 -11.30
C SER A 129 -1.91 3.52 -10.42
N ILE A 130 -2.93 3.89 -9.60
CA ILE A 130 -2.82 4.96 -8.60
C ILE A 130 -1.82 4.58 -7.49
N VAL A 131 -1.83 3.34 -7.02
CA VAL A 131 -0.82 2.87 -6.04
C VAL A 131 0.59 2.91 -6.66
N ASN A 132 0.72 2.59 -7.94
CA ASN A 132 2.01 2.69 -8.63
C ASN A 132 2.52 4.14 -8.70
N LEU A 133 1.64 5.11 -8.95
CA LEU A 133 2.00 6.53 -8.87
C LEU A 133 2.49 6.92 -7.47
N ALA A 134 1.78 6.49 -6.42
CA ALA A 134 2.19 6.75 -5.05
C ALA A 134 3.59 6.16 -4.75
N ARG A 135 3.84 4.92 -5.15
CA ARG A 135 5.15 4.26 -5.05
C ARG A 135 6.24 5.04 -5.80
N PHE A 136 5.97 5.46 -7.03
CA PHE A 136 6.91 6.21 -7.86
C PHE A 136 7.27 7.56 -7.23
N LEU A 137 6.32 8.19 -6.53
CA LEU A 137 6.51 9.43 -5.77
C LEU A 137 7.06 9.22 -4.36
N HIS A 138 7.33 7.96 -3.95
CA HIS A 138 7.73 7.60 -2.58
C HIS A 138 6.70 8.02 -1.52
N ILE A 139 5.42 7.92 -1.84
CA ILE A 139 4.29 8.22 -0.95
C ILE A 139 3.65 6.89 -0.53
N ASP A 140 3.42 6.70 0.77
CA ASP A 140 2.62 5.60 1.27
C ASP A 140 1.15 5.81 0.90
N SER A 141 0.62 4.94 0.04
CA SER A 141 -0.75 5.04 -0.49
C SER A 141 -1.82 4.80 0.58
N GLU A 142 -1.55 3.93 1.56
CA GLU A 142 -2.45 3.65 2.68
C GLU A 142 -2.52 4.87 3.61
N GLU A 143 -1.38 5.47 3.94
CA GLU A 143 -1.32 6.69 4.74
C GLU A 143 -2.03 7.86 4.04
N ALA A 144 -1.78 8.07 2.76
CA ALA A 144 -2.40 9.13 1.98
C ALA A 144 -3.94 9.01 1.96
N LEU A 145 -4.47 7.79 1.80
CA LEU A 145 -5.90 7.55 1.85
C LEU A 145 -6.47 7.74 3.27
N ASN A 146 -5.74 7.30 4.31
CA ASN A 146 -6.13 7.49 5.71
C ASN A 146 -6.19 8.98 6.09
N LEU A 147 -5.26 9.80 5.62
CA LEU A 147 -5.32 11.25 5.81
C LEU A 147 -6.58 11.86 5.18
N THR A 148 -7.00 11.36 4.02
CA THR A 148 -8.23 11.80 3.36
C THR A 148 -9.46 11.33 4.11
N ASN A 149 -9.49 10.10 4.60
CA ASN A 149 -10.55 9.58 5.46
C ASN A 149 -10.72 10.45 6.70
N GLN A 150 -9.62 10.81 7.37
CA GLN A 150 -9.69 11.66 8.56
C GLN A 150 -10.19 13.07 8.23
N LYS A 151 -9.74 13.65 7.11
CA LYS A 151 -10.29 14.95 6.65
C LYS A 151 -11.78 14.88 6.39
N PHE A 152 -12.26 13.80 5.80
CA PHE A 152 -13.69 13.61 5.55
C PHE A 152 -14.47 13.52 6.85
N ILE A 153 -14.01 12.71 7.81
CA ILE A 153 -14.65 12.55 9.14
C ILE A 153 -14.70 13.90 9.87
N ASN A 154 -13.59 14.63 9.93
CA ASN A 154 -13.53 15.93 10.61
C ASN A 154 -14.51 16.95 9.98
N ARG A 155 -14.71 16.90 8.66
CA ARG A 155 -15.70 17.77 7.99
C ARG A 155 -17.11 17.38 8.33
N PHE A 156 -17.41 16.09 8.41
CA PHE A 156 -18.72 15.63 8.85
C PHE A 156 -19.03 16.03 10.29
N GLU A 157 -18.05 15.92 11.21
CA GLU A 157 -18.15 16.38 12.57
C GLU A 157 -18.49 17.89 12.64
N PHE A 158 -17.78 18.72 11.86
CA PHE A 158 -18.08 20.14 11.74
C PHE A 158 -19.51 20.38 11.23
N MET A 159 -19.98 19.63 10.23
CA MET A 159 -21.34 19.76 9.70
C MET A 159 -22.39 19.39 10.75
N GLU A 160 -22.20 18.31 11.50
CA GLU A 160 -23.10 17.89 12.59
C GLU A 160 -23.17 18.95 13.71
N GLU A 161 -22.02 19.50 14.13
CA GLU A 161 -21.98 20.56 15.12
C GLU A 161 -22.75 21.82 14.68
N ASN A 162 -22.61 22.22 13.42
CA ASN A 162 -23.29 23.41 12.90
C ASN A 162 -24.79 23.17 12.66
N ALA A 163 -25.20 21.98 12.22
CA ALA A 163 -26.61 21.60 12.16
C ALA A 163 -27.26 21.65 13.56
N SER A 164 -26.55 21.15 14.57
CA SER A 164 -27.00 21.16 15.98
C SER A 164 -27.19 22.59 16.52
N LYS A 165 -26.32 23.55 16.15
CA LYS A 165 -26.48 24.97 16.51
C LYS A 165 -27.77 25.57 15.92
N LEU A 166 -28.25 25.03 14.82
CA LEU A 166 -29.54 25.40 14.19
C LEU A 166 -30.73 24.59 14.73
N HIS A 167 -30.53 23.79 15.78
CA HIS A 167 -31.52 22.87 16.34
C HIS A 167 -32.04 21.86 15.33
N LYS A 168 -31.22 21.47 14.38
CA LYS A 168 -31.53 20.46 13.36
C LYS A 168 -30.54 19.28 13.47
N LYS A 169 -30.97 18.13 13.02
CA LYS A 169 -30.04 17.01 12.74
C LYS A 169 -29.49 17.17 11.32
N LEU A 170 -28.32 16.64 11.06
CA LEU A 170 -27.73 16.68 9.72
C LEU A 170 -28.64 16.00 8.69
N GLU A 171 -29.30 14.91 9.08
CA GLU A 171 -30.28 14.15 8.27
C GLU A 171 -31.51 14.97 7.84
N ASP A 172 -31.84 16.05 8.56
CA ASP A 172 -32.96 16.92 8.27
C ASP A 172 -32.65 18.05 7.29
N LEU A 173 -31.35 18.17 6.90
CA LEU A 173 -30.90 19.17 5.95
C LEU A 173 -31.07 18.71 4.50
N THR A 174 -31.29 19.65 3.60
CA THR A 174 -31.24 19.39 2.16
C THR A 174 -29.79 19.18 1.71
N LEU A 175 -29.60 18.55 0.54
CA LEU A 175 -28.27 18.37 -0.03
C LEU A 175 -27.54 19.72 -0.22
N ASP A 176 -28.24 20.77 -0.67
CA ASP A 176 -27.65 22.10 -0.83
C ASP A 176 -27.16 22.68 0.50
N GLN A 177 -27.95 22.53 1.58
CA GLN A 177 -27.56 22.96 2.93
C GLN A 177 -26.34 22.16 3.45
N MET A 178 -26.32 20.86 3.18
CA MET A 178 -25.15 20.03 3.52
C MET A 178 -23.90 20.47 2.74
N GLU A 179 -24.05 20.78 1.45
CA GLU A 179 -22.92 21.25 0.62
C GLU A 179 -22.40 22.62 1.10
N GLU A 180 -23.28 23.55 1.50
CA GLU A 180 -22.85 24.83 2.10
C GLU A 180 -22.00 24.61 3.36
N LEU A 181 -22.45 23.71 4.26
CA LEU A 181 -21.68 23.35 5.46
C LEU A 181 -20.36 22.67 5.11
N TRP A 182 -20.38 21.78 4.12
CA TRP A 182 -19.18 21.10 3.63
C TRP A 182 -18.14 22.06 3.07
N GLN A 183 -18.57 23.06 2.29
CA GLN A 183 -17.66 24.08 1.78
C GLN A 183 -17.10 24.96 2.92
N SER A 184 -17.92 25.23 3.96
CA SER A 184 -17.49 25.99 5.13
C SER A 184 -16.50 25.24 6.02
N ALA A 185 -16.42 23.91 5.87
CA ALA A 185 -15.48 23.04 6.61
C ALA A 185 -14.10 22.90 5.93
N LYS A 186 -13.86 23.53 4.78
CA LYS A 186 -12.58 23.49 4.05
C LYS A 186 -11.58 24.47 4.65
#